data_426d64439c8412c2d63c49376703c5f8
#
_entry.id   426d64439c8412c2d63c49376703c5f8
#
_cell.length_a   1.000
_cell.length_b   1.000
_cell.length_c   1.000
_cell.angle_alpha   90.00
_cell.angle_beta   90.00
_cell.angle_gamma   90.00
#
_symmetry.space_group_name_H-M   'P 1'
#
loop_
_entity.id
_entity.type
_entity.pdbx_description
1 polymer ?
#
loop_
_entity_poly.entity_id
_entity_poly.type
_entity_poly.pdbx_seq_one_letter_code
_entity_poly.pdbx_strand_id
1 'polypeptide(L)'
;EGRLIPGKTIIEPTSGNTGIGLAIIGIVKGYPVEIVMSEAVSVERRKIIRSYGGKVILTPAAEGTDGAIRKAHQLVEENPGKYFMPDQFSNAGNYQAHYENTAIEIWQQMEGEIDYLVSALGTSGTIMGISRFLKRCKPDIKVVSAHPVKGHYIQGLKNMEEAIVPAIYDPSRIDIQVMVESEEAIAMAREIIVREGIFAGMSSGAAMVAALKTAEQI
;
A
#
# COMPACT_ATOMS: atom_id res chain seq x y z
N GLU A 1 14.44 1.73 16.69
CA GLU A 1 13.67 1.34 17.89
C GLU A 1 14.26 0.11 18.62
N GLY A 2 15.28 -0.57 18.06
CA GLY A 2 15.95 -1.71 18.70
C GLY A 2 15.16 -3.03 18.78
N ARG A 3 13.98 -3.11 18.18
CA ARG A 3 13.13 -4.33 18.22
C ARG A 3 13.58 -5.43 17.26
N LEU A 4 14.16 -5.07 16.12
CA LEU A 4 14.77 -6.02 15.19
C LEU A 4 16.22 -6.28 15.60
N ILE A 5 16.45 -7.38 16.29
CA ILE A 5 17.77 -7.80 16.77
C ILE A 5 18.33 -8.94 15.89
N PRO A 6 19.65 -9.17 15.87
CA PRO A 6 20.26 -10.29 15.16
C PRO A 6 19.61 -11.63 15.50
N GLY A 7 19.44 -12.49 14.50
CA GLY A 7 18.79 -13.79 14.64
C GLY A 7 17.27 -13.81 14.47
N LYS A 8 16.59 -12.66 14.47
CA LYS A 8 15.17 -12.61 14.13
C LYS A 8 14.92 -12.70 12.63
N THR A 9 13.77 -13.28 12.29
CA THR A 9 13.22 -13.30 10.93
C THR A 9 12.20 -12.17 10.78
N ILE A 10 12.32 -11.38 9.72
CA ILE A 10 11.28 -10.40 9.37
C ILE A 10 10.09 -11.16 8.79
N ILE A 11 8.90 -10.95 9.33
CA ILE A 11 7.64 -11.49 8.78
C ILE A 11 6.68 -10.36 8.49
N GLU A 12 6.02 -10.37 7.32
CA GLU A 12 5.06 -9.32 6.95
C GLU A 12 3.92 -9.89 6.09
N PRO A 13 2.65 -9.56 6.41
CA PRO A 13 1.53 -9.83 5.51
C PRO A 13 1.46 -8.76 4.43
N THR A 14 1.52 -9.15 3.15
CA THR A 14 1.46 -8.18 2.06
C THR A 14 1.03 -8.81 0.74
N SER A 15 0.32 -8.04 -0.08
CA SER A 15 -0.03 -8.41 -1.45
C SER A 15 1.03 -8.00 -2.48
N GLY A 16 2.17 -7.39 -2.08
CA GLY A 16 3.11 -7.05 -3.12
C GLY A 16 4.36 -6.25 -2.76
N ASN A 17 4.36 -4.96 -3.07
CA ASN A 17 5.59 -4.14 -3.10
C ASN A 17 6.33 -4.05 -1.76
N THR A 18 5.61 -3.99 -0.64
CA THR A 18 6.22 -4.04 0.70
C THR A 18 7.02 -5.33 0.90
N GLY A 19 6.49 -6.47 0.46
CA GLY A 19 7.18 -7.76 0.55
C GLY A 19 8.47 -7.79 -0.27
N ILE A 20 8.44 -7.22 -1.47
CA ILE A 20 9.63 -7.09 -2.33
C ILE A 20 10.68 -6.18 -1.65
N GLY A 21 10.26 -5.00 -1.16
CA GLY A 21 11.13 -4.07 -0.46
C GLY A 21 11.78 -4.69 0.80
N LEU A 22 10.99 -5.42 1.60
CA LEU A 22 11.49 -6.11 2.78
C LEU A 22 12.47 -7.24 2.42
N ALA A 23 12.22 -7.98 1.32
CA ALA A 23 13.13 -9.01 0.85
C ALA A 23 14.49 -8.41 0.43
N ILE A 24 14.48 -7.29 -0.32
CA ILE A 24 15.70 -6.56 -0.70
C ILE A 24 16.45 -6.07 0.54
N ILE A 25 15.77 -5.37 1.44
CA ILE A 25 16.41 -4.82 2.66
C ILE A 25 16.89 -5.94 3.57
N GLY A 26 16.12 -7.02 3.70
CA GLY A 26 16.46 -8.19 4.51
C GLY A 26 17.79 -8.81 4.06
N ILE A 27 17.96 -9.10 2.76
CA ILE A 27 19.22 -9.68 2.26
C ILE A 27 20.40 -8.74 2.44
N VAL A 28 20.23 -7.44 2.21
CA VAL A 28 21.30 -6.44 2.38
C VAL A 28 21.70 -6.29 3.85
N LYS A 29 20.76 -6.43 4.78
CA LYS A 29 20.98 -6.31 6.22
C LYS A 29 21.26 -7.64 6.94
N GLY A 30 21.26 -8.77 6.22
CA GLY A 30 21.51 -10.10 6.78
C GLY A 30 20.37 -10.69 7.61
N TYR A 31 19.11 -10.27 7.38
CA TYR A 31 17.94 -10.82 8.05
C TYR A 31 17.17 -11.76 7.12
N PRO A 32 16.80 -12.96 7.59
CA PRO A 32 15.81 -13.79 6.89
C PRO A 32 14.47 -13.08 6.78
N VAL A 33 13.77 -13.27 5.65
CA VAL A 33 12.46 -12.66 5.39
C VAL A 33 11.45 -13.74 5.02
N GLU A 34 10.31 -13.73 5.69
CA GLU A 34 9.14 -14.57 5.39
C GLU A 34 7.95 -13.65 5.07
N ILE A 35 7.40 -13.76 3.86
CA ILE A 35 6.26 -12.94 3.41
C ILE A 35 5.02 -13.82 3.36
N VAL A 36 3.98 -13.40 4.07
CA VAL A 36 2.67 -14.05 4.05
C VAL A 36 1.77 -13.33 3.04
N MET A 37 1.24 -14.08 2.05
CA MET A 37 0.41 -13.50 1.01
C MET A 37 -0.66 -14.46 0.52
N SER A 38 -1.76 -13.90 0.02
CA SER A 38 -2.84 -14.67 -0.60
C SER A 38 -2.38 -15.32 -1.90
N GLU A 39 -2.93 -16.49 -2.19
CA GLU A 39 -2.79 -17.17 -3.50
C GLU A 39 -3.36 -16.36 -4.67
N ALA A 40 -4.23 -15.39 -4.42
CA ALA A 40 -4.73 -14.47 -5.45
C ALA A 40 -3.66 -13.50 -5.99
N VAL A 41 -2.53 -13.34 -5.28
CA VAL A 41 -1.42 -12.47 -5.71
C VAL A 41 -0.68 -13.09 -6.89
N SER A 42 -0.28 -12.27 -7.85
CA SER A 42 0.40 -12.72 -9.07
C SER A 42 1.66 -13.56 -8.79
N VAL A 43 1.91 -14.53 -9.66
CA VAL A 43 3.06 -15.46 -9.56
C VAL A 43 4.39 -14.71 -9.67
N GLU A 44 4.43 -13.64 -10.46
CA GLU A 44 5.62 -12.80 -10.68
C GLU A 44 6.13 -12.21 -9.37
N ARG A 45 5.26 -11.68 -8.54
CA ARG A 45 5.62 -11.11 -7.22
C ARG A 45 6.21 -12.16 -6.29
N ARG A 46 5.64 -13.38 -6.29
CA ARG A 46 6.18 -14.51 -5.52
C ARG A 46 7.58 -14.90 -6.00
N LYS A 47 7.80 -14.91 -7.34
CA LYS A 47 9.11 -15.19 -7.94
C LYS A 47 10.14 -14.13 -7.55
N ILE A 48 9.78 -12.85 -7.64
CA ILE A 48 10.68 -11.74 -7.26
C ILE A 48 11.10 -11.85 -5.79
N ILE A 49 10.17 -12.07 -4.86
CA ILE A 49 10.51 -12.23 -3.44
C ILE A 49 11.46 -13.41 -3.22
N ARG A 50 11.19 -14.56 -3.87
CA ARG A 50 12.04 -15.73 -3.77
C ARG A 50 13.42 -15.54 -4.39
N SER A 51 13.55 -14.76 -5.46
CA SER A 51 14.84 -14.47 -6.09
C SER A 51 15.77 -13.64 -5.17
N TYR A 52 15.19 -12.86 -4.25
CA TYR A 52 15.93 -12.20 -3.17
C TYR A 52 16.10 -13.08 -1.91
N GLY A 53 15.86 -14.39 -2.00
CA GLY A 53 16.01 -15.32 -0.87
C GLY A 53 14.87 -15.25 0.17
N GLY A 54 13.83 -14.46 -0.08
CA GLY A 54 12.66 -14.40 0.78
C GLY A 54 11.81 -15.66 0.68
N LYS A 55 11.27 -16.13 1.81
CA LYS A 55 10.30 -17.24 1.85
C LYS A 55 8.89 -16.69 1.70
N VAL A 56 8.07 -17.35 0.88
CA VAL A 56 6.66 -17.01 0.67
C VAL A 56 5.79 -18.07 1.31
N ILE A 57 4.92 -17.62 2.22
CA ILE A 57 3.88 -18.43 2.87
C ILE A 57 2.54 -18.02 2.24
N LEU A 58 1.83 -18.98 1.64
CA LEU A 58 0.56 -18.71 0.96
C LEU A 58 -0.63 -18.96 1.88
N THR A 59 -1.66 -18.14 1.73
CA THR A 59 -2.99 -18.30 2.34
C THR A 59 -4.05 -18.47 1.26
N PRO A 60 -5.23 -19.06 1.56
CA PRO A 60 -6.28 -19.26 0.58
C PRO A 60 -6.67 -17.98 -0.17
N ALA A 61 -6.86 -18.11 -1.50
CA ALA A 61 -7.21 -16.98 -2.36
C ALA A 61 -8.49 -16.24 -1.90
N ALA A 62 -9.48 -16.99 -1.45
CA ALA A 62 -10.77 -16.46 -0.98
C ALA A 62 -10.66 -15.55 0.26
N GLU A 63 -9.60 -15.69 1.05
CA GLU A 63 -9.38 -14.88 2.25
C GLU A 63 -8.66 -13.56 1.97
N GLY A 64 -8.15 -13.37 0.76
CA GLY A 64 -7.48 -12.15 0.33
C GLY A 64 -6.31 -11.74 1.24
N THR A 65 -6.09 -10.45 1.34
CA THR A 65 -5.03 -9.88 2.21
C THR A 65 -5.33 -10.09 3.69
N ASP A 66 -6.58 -10.13 4.08
CA ASP A 66 -6.99 -10.28 5.49
C ASP A 66 -6.65 -11.67 6.03
N GLY A 67 -6.74 -12.72 5.21
CA GLY A 67 -6.22 -14.05 5.55
C GLY A 67 -4.71 -14.05 5.79
N ALA A 68 -3.96 -13.32 4.96
CA ALA A 68 -2.53 -13.17 5.15
C ALA A 68 -2.19 -12.42 6.46
N ILE A 69 -2.95 -11.38 6.81
CA ILE A 69 -2.80 -10.64 8.08
C ILE A 69 -3.02 -11.59 9.26
N ARG A 70 -4.14 -12.29 9.31
CA ARG A 70 -4.45 -13.24 10.39
C ARG A 70 -3.36 -14.32 10.52
N LYS A 71 -2.90 -14.87 9.39
CA LYS A 71 -1.84 -15.90 9.39
C LYS A 71 -0.51 -15.39 9.89
N ALA A 72 -0.12 -14.16 9.53
CA ALA A 72 1.13 -13.56 10.00
C ALA A 72 1.10 -13.35 11.52
N HIS A 73 0.00 -12.80 12.06
CA HIS A 73 -0.18 -12.65 13.51
C HIS A 73 -0.13 -13.98 14.24
N GLN A 74 -0.84 -15.01 13.74
CA GLN A 74 -0.80 -16.36 14.29
C GLN A 74 0.64 -16.89 14.39
N LEU A 75 1.43 -16.75 13.30
CA LEU A 75 2.82 -17.23 13.28
C LEU A 75 3.71 -16.51 14.29
N VAL A 76 3.49 -15.21 14.49
CA VAL A 76 4.22 -14.41 15.49
C VAL A 76 3.87 -14.88 16.91
N GLU A 77 2.58 -15.10 17.20
CA GLU A 77 2.09 -15.56 18.51
C GLU A 77 2.59 -16.97 18.84
N GLU A 78 2.56 -17.88 17.85
CA GLU A 78 3.03 -19.26 18.01
C GLU A 78 4.56 -19.35 18.20
N ASN A 79 5.32 -18.33 17.79
CA ASN A 79 6.78 -18.33 17.82
C ASN A 79 7.34 -17.03 18.40
N PRO A 80 7.13 -16.77 19.71
CA PRO A 80 7.44 -15.51 20.36
C PRO A 80 8.91 -15.24 20.38
N GLY A 81 9.74 -14.96 19.84
CA GLY A 81 11.20 -14.77 19.83
C GLY A 81 11.81 -14.89 18.44
N LYS A 82 11.14 -15.63 17.56
CA LYS A 82 11.62 -15.88 16.20
C LYS A 82 11.42 -14.67 15.29
N TYR A 83 10.25 -14.04 15.36
CA TYR A 83 9.82 -13.04 14.36
C TYR A 83 9.94 -11.60 14.85
N PHE A 84 10.17 -10.71 13.90
CA PHE A 84 9.89 -9.30 13.98
C PHE A 84 8.92 -8.95 12.85
N MET A 85 7.75 -8.44 13.18
CA MET A 85 6.76 -7.98 12.22
C MET A 85 6.79 -6.45 12.16
N PRO A 86 7.18 -5.85 11.02
CA PRO A 86 7.09 -4.40 10.82
C PRO A 86 5.67 -3.87 10.96
N ASP A 87 4.68 -4.67 10.56
CA ASP A 87 3.24 -4.38 10.62
C ASP A 87 2.86 -3.07 9.92
N GLN A 88 2.91 -3.11 8.60
CA GLN A 88 2.60 -1.95 7.77
C GLN A 88 1.18 -1.36 7.98
N PHE A 89 0.28 -2.11 8.59
CA PHE A 89 -1.10 -1.70 8.81
C PHE A 89 -1.29 -0.90 10.11
N SER A 90 -0.37 -1.02 11.07
CA SER A 90 -0.44 -0.31 12.36
C SER A 90 0.78 0.56 12.65
N ASN A 91 1.90 0.35 11.96
CA ASN A 91 3.15 1.05 12.23
C ASN A 91 3.14 2.49 11.70
N ALA A 92 3.25 3.45 12.60
CA ALA A 92 3.35 4.88 12.26
C ALA A 92 4.50 5.19 11.29
N GLY A 93 5.61 4.43 11.32
CA GLY A 93 6.72 4.57 10.38
C GLY A 93 6.30 4.47 8.90
N ASN A 94 5.19 3.80 8.61
CA ASN A 94 4.64 3.73 7.26
C ASN A 94 4.23 5.13 6.75
N TYR A 95 3.34 5.85 7.44
CA TYR A 95 2.94 7.18 7.01
C TYR A 95 4.02 8.25 7.28
N GLN A 96 4.87 8.06 8.28
CA GLN A 96 5.97 8.99 8.59
C GLN A 96 6.98 9.06 7.44
N ALA A 97 7.33 7.94 6.83
CA ALA A 97 8.23 7.92 5.67
C ALA A 97 7.68 8.77 4.51
N HIS A 98 6.37 8.74 4.28
CA HIS A 98 5.73 9.56 3.26
C HIS A 98 5.61 11.03 3.68
N TYR A 99 5.39 11.30 4.97
CA TYR A 99 5.35 12.66 5.50
C TYR A 99 6.71 13.35 5.39
N GLU A 100 7.78 12.65 5.76
CA GLU A 100 9.14 13.18 5.86
C GLU A 100 9.89 13.22 4.52
N ASN A 101 9.45 12.46 3.52
CA ASN A 101 10.13 12.34 2.22
C ASN A 101 9.17 12.60 1.06
N THR A 102 8.29 11.67 0.72
CA THR A 102 7.43 11.72 -0.48
C THR A 102 6.62 13.02 -0.59
N ALA A 103 6.06 13.48 0.53
CA ALA A 103 5.26 14.69 0.55
C ALA A 103 6.09 15.95 0.28
N ILE A 104 7.32 15.99 0.78
CA ILE A 104 8.26 17.10 0.55
C ILE A 104 8.67 17.13 -0.92
N GLU A 105 9.01 15.97 -1.50
CA GLU A 105 9.35 15.86 -2.91
C GLU A 105 8.21 16.34 -3.81
N ILE A 106 6.97 15.90 -3.54
CA ILE A 106 5.77 16.35 -4.28
C ILE A 106 5.59 17.85 -4.14
N TRP A 107 5.67 18.39 -2.93
CA TRP A 107 5.51 19.83 -2.69
C TRP A 107 6.53 20.66 -3.45
N GLN A 108 7.79 20.24 -3.47
CA GLN A 108 8.86 20.91 -4.18
C GLN A 108 8.69 20.80 -5.70
N GLN A 109 8.39 19.63 -6.23
CA GLN A 109 8.20 19.39 -7.66
C GLN A 109 7.00 20.15 -8.24
N MET A 110 5.96 20.34 -7.43
CA MET A 110 4.76 21.08 -7.78
C MET A 110 4.84 22.57 -7.42
N GLU A 111 5.99 23.04 -6.90
CA GLU A 111 6.20 24.43 -6.48
C GLU A 111 5.12 24.96 -5.51
N GLY A 112 4.49 24.05 -4.74
CA GLY A 112 3.39 24.35 -3.83
C GLY A 112 2.02 24.55 -4.50
N GLU A 113 1.94 24.49 -5.82
CA GLU A 113 0.71 24.68 -6.61
C GLU A 113 -0.10 23.37 -6.66
N ILE A 114 -0.70 23.00 -5.52
CA ILE A 114 -1.51 21.80 -5.36
C ILE A 114 -2.87 22.17 -4.77
N ASP A 115 -3.96 21.82 -5.44
CA ASP A 115 -5.32 21.98 -4.95
C ASP A 115 -5.95 20.63 -4.54
N TYR A 116 -5.58 19.55 -5.21
CA TYR A 116 -6.09 18.21 -4.96
C TYR A 116 -4.95 17.20 -4.83
N LEU A 117 -5.03 16.37 -3.77
CA LEU A 117 -4.24 15.15 -3.63
C LEU A 117 -5.15 13.96 -3.92
N VAL A 118 -4.86 13.20 -4.97
CA VAL A 118 -5.58 11.96 -5.28
C VAL A 118 -4.68 10.76 -5.04
N SER A 119 -5.13 9.80 -4.25
CA SER A 119 -4.37 8.58 -3.97
C SER A 119 -5.28 7.38 -3.74
N ALA A 120 -4.81 6.20 -4.12
CA ALA A 120 -5.51 4.96 -3.87
C ALA A 120 -5.16 4.38 -2.48
N LEU A 121 -6.07 3.62 -1.87
CA LEU A 121 -5.95 3.10 -0.51
C LEU A 121 -5.61 1.61 -0.48
N GLY A 122 -4.40 1.31 0.02
CA GLY A 122 -4.02 -0.03 0.49
C GLY A 122 -3.88 -0.04 2.01
N THR A 123 -2.67 0.20 2.52
CA THR A 123 -2.43 0.42 3.97
C THR A 123 -2.83 1.81 4.44
N SER A 124 -3.16 2.71 3.54
CA SER A 124 -3.37 4.15 3.73
C SER A 124 -2.10 4.98 4.01
N GLY A 125 -0.95 4.38 4.24
CA GLY A 125 0.26 5.09 4.65
C GLY A 125 0.63 6.26 3.75
N THR A 126 0.57 6.08 2.43
CA THR A 126 0.88 7.12 1.44
C THR A 126 -0.02 8.34 1.59
N ILE A 127 -1.33 8.15 1.50
CA ILE A 127 -2.29 9.26 1.57
C ILE A 127 -2.29 9.92 2.96
N MET A 128 -2.13 9.13 4.02
CA MET A 128 -2.06 9.64 5.40
C MET A 128 -0.80 10.48 5.64
N GLY A 129 0.34 10.05 5.14
CA GLY A 129 1.59 10.80 5.26
C GLY A 129 1.57 12.09 4.44
N ILE A 130 1.23 11.98 3.15
CA ILE A 130 1.23 13.11 2.22
C ILE A 130 0.18 14.15 2.63
N SER A 131 -1.06 13.74 2.95
CA SER A 131 -2.13 14.67 3.33
C SER A 131 -1.80 15.45 4.60
N ARG A 132 -1.12 14.82 5.59
CA ARG A 132 -0.68 15.51 6.81
C ARG A 132 0.30 16.63 6.52
N PHE A 133 1.25 16.38 5.63
CA PHE A 133 2.23 17.39 5.24
C PHE A 133 1.59 18.50 4.39
N LEU A 134 0.86 18.12 3.35
CA LEU A 134 0.28 19.08 2.41
C LEU A 134 -0.75 20.01 3.08
N LYS A 135 -1.65 19.47 3.91
CA LYS A 135 -2.62 20.29 4.66
C LYS A 135 -1.96 21.19 5.73
N ARG A 136 -0.75 20.87 6.17
CA ARG A 136 0.04 21.77 7.01
C ARG A 136 0.59 22.95 6.22
N CYS A 137 0.98 22.73 4.96
CA CYS A 137 1.49 23.79 4.07
C CYS A 137 0.36 24.63 3.47
N LYS A 138 -0.72 23.99 3.02
CA LYS A 138 -1.90 24.61 2.41
C LYS A 138 -3.16 23.88 2.90
N PRO A 139 -3.86 24.44 3.93
CA PRO A 139 -4.99 23.76 4.58
C PRO A 139 -6.17 23.44 3.65
N ASP A 140 -6.35 24.21 2.59
CA ASP A 140 -7.49 24.10 1.66
C ASP A 140 -7.35 22.95 0.64
N ILE A 141 -6.18 22.30 0.57
CA ILE A 141 -5.96 21.14 -0.31
C ILE A 141 -7.03 20.08 -0.03
N LYS A 142 -7.70 19.62 -1.08
CA LYS A 142 -8.67 18.52 -1.00
C LYS A 142 -7.97 17.18 -1.15
N VAL A 143 -8.29 16.26 -0.27
CA VAL A 143 -7.73 14.90 -0.26
C VAL A 143 -8.78 13.94 -0.80
N VAL A 144 -8.47 13.32 -1.92
CA VAL A 144 -9.34 12.38 -2.65
C VAL A 144 -8.78 10.98 -2.53
N SER A 145 -9.58 10.04 -2.08
CA SER A 145 -9.20 8.64 -1.99
C SER A 145 -9.93 7.78 -3.03
N ALA A 146 -9.17 6.95 -3.75
CA ALA A 146 -9.73 5.94 -4.64
C ALA A 146 -9.89 4.61 -3.90
N HIS A 147 -11.10 4.06 -3.92
CA HIS A 147 -11.45 2.77 -3.32
C HIS A 147 -11.98 1.80 -4.38
N PRO A 148 -11.73 0.49 -4.26
CA PRO A 148 -12.48 -0.49 -5.04
C PRO A 148 -13.98 -0.41 -4.69
N VAL A 149 -14.84 -0.54 -5.69
CA VAL A 149 -16.27 -0.80 -5.45
C VAL A 149 -16.42 -2.09 -4.64
N LYS A 150 -17.41 -2.16 -3.79
CA LYS A 150 -17.69 -3.35 -2.97
C LYS A 150 -17.81 -4.62 -3.83
N GLY A 151 -17.12 -5.66 -3.41
CA GLY A 151 -17.04 -6.92 -4.17
C GLY A 151 -16.04 -6.91 -5.33
N HIS A 152 -15.42 -5.76 -5.68
CA HIS A 152 -14.38 -5.66 -6.69
C HIS A 152 -12.98 -5.88 -6.11
N TYR A 153 -12.10 -6.46 -6.91
CA TYR A 153 -10.72 -6.70 -6.52
C TYR A 153 -9.75 -5.87 -7.37
N ILE A 154 -9.10 -4.90 -6.74
CA ILE A 154 -7.97 -4.16 -7.32
C ILE A 154 -6.73 -4.49 -6.50
N GLN A 155 -5.78 -5.16 -7.12
CA GLN A 155 -4.60 -5.66 -6.42
C GLN A 155 -3.81 -4.52 -5.74
N GLY A 156 -3.65 -4.64 -4.41
CA GLY A 156 -2.96 -3.65 -3.58
C GLY A 156 -3.88 -2.62 -2.94
N LEU A 157 -5.15 -2.58 -3.30
CA LEU A 157 -6.14 -1.70 -2.69
C LEU A 157 -7.07 -2.45 -1.74
N LYS A 158 -7.70 -1.70 -0.86
CA LYS A 158 -8.72 -2.17 0.09
C LYS A 158 -9.96 -1.30 0.00
N ASN A 159 -11.13 -1.94 0.03
CA ASN A 159 -12.36 -1.27 0.41
C ASN A 159 -12.45 -1.30 1.94
N MET A 160 -12.53 -0.13 2.56
CA MET A 160 -12.50 -0.01 4.04
C MET A 160 -13.79 -0.48 4.72
N GLU A 161 -14.85 -0.75 3.95
CA GLU A 161 -16.11 -1.34 4.47
C GLU A 161 -16.05 -2.87 4.54
N GLU A 162 -15.18 -3.52 3.75
CA GLU A 162 -15.13 -4.97 3.61
C GLU A 162 -13.88 -5.60 4.24
N ALA A 163 -12.81 -4.82 4.40
CA ALA A 163 -11.50 -5.29 4.80
C ALA A 163 -11.16 -4.92 6.25
N ILE A 164 -10.18 -5.61 6.84
CA ILE A 164 -9.57 -5.17 8.10
C ILE A 164 -9.00 -3.75 7.88
N VAL A 165 -9.57 -2.79 8.59
CA VAL A 165 -9.18 -1.37 8.49
C VAL A 165 -7.79 -1.19 9.13
N PRO A 166 -6.82 -0.60 8.41
CA PRO A 166 -5.52 -0.30 9.00
C PRO A 166 -5.64 0.67 10.18
N ALA A 167 -4.92 0.40 11.27
CA ALA A 167 -4.94 1.26 12.46
C ALA A 167 -4.36 2.66 12.20
N ILE A 168 -3.54 2.81 11.15
CA ILE A 168 -2.98 4.10 10.72
C ILE A 168 -3.95 4.92 9.85
N TYR A 169 -5.09 4.37 9.45
CA TYR A 169 -6.08 5.05 8.63
C TYR A 169 -6.92 6.03 9.47
N ASP A 170 -6.99 7.26 9.03
CA ASP A 170 -7.79 8.33 9.62
C ASP A 170 -8.75 8.89 8.57
N PRO A 171 -10.02 8.46 8.57
CA PRO A 171 -11.01 8.88 7.57
C PRO A 171 -11.31 10.38 7.61
N SER A 172 -11.07 11.06 8.74
CA SER A 172 -11.31 12.50 8.86
C SER A 172 -10.40 13.36 7.98
N ARG A 173 -9.34 12.77 7.42
CA ARG A 173 -8.41 13.43 6.51
C ARG A 173 -8.80 13.31 5.04
N ILE A 174 -9.84 12.55 4.74
CA ILE A 174 -10.33 12.34 3.38
C ILE A 174 -11.51 13.28 3.15
N ASP A 175 -11.38 14.17 2.17
CA ASP A 175 -12.46 15.10 1.81
C ASP A 175 -13.44 14.46 0.82
N ILE A 176 -12.93 13.62 -0.12
CA ILE A 176 -13.72 12.99 -1.17
C ILE A 176 -13.32 11.52 -1.30
N GLN A 177 -14.32 10.63 -1.41
CA GLN A 177 -14.11 9.21 -1.72
C GLN A 177 -14.66 8.91 -3.10
N VAL A 178 -13.84 8.29 -3.95
CA VAL A 178 -14.22 7.88 -5.30
C VAL A 178 -14.15 6.37 -5.41
N MET A 179 -15.28 5.76 -5.75
CA MET A 179 -15.37 4.32 -5.99
C MET A 179 -14.96 4.01 -7.43
N VAL A 180 -14.13 2.97 -7.59
CA VAL A 180 -13.55 2.55 -8.88
C VAL A 180 -13.78 1.07 -9.08
N GLU A 181 -14.30 0.68 -10.25
CA GLU A 181 -14.45 -0.72 -10.64
C GLU A 181 -13.12 -1.32 -11.09
N SER A 182 -12.98 -2.64 -10.97
CA SER A 182 -11.75 -3.35 -11.38
C SER A 182 -11.45 -3.15 -12.87
N GLU A 183 -12.47 -3.18 -13.70
CA GLU A 183 -12.40 -3.03 -15.15
C GLU A 183 -11.93 -1.64 -15.56
N GLU A 184 -12.48 -0.60 -14.92
CA GLU A 184 -12.04 0.79 -15.11
C GLU A 184 -10.56 0.96 -14.76
N ALA A 185 -10.14 0.41 -13.62
CA ALA A 185 -8.75 0.48 -13.15
C ALA A 185 -7.78 -0.23 -14.10
N ILE A 186 -8.15 -1.39 -14.63
CA ILE A 186 -7.35 -2.15 -15.60
C ILE A 186 -7.27 -1.42 -16.93
N ALA A 187 -8.38 -0.92 -17.45
CA ALA A 187 -8.43 -0.18 -18.70
C ALA A 187 -7.55 1.07 -18.62
N MET A 188 -7.70 1.85 -17.55
CA MET A 188 -6.93 3.07 -17.32
C MET A 188 -5.42 2.79 -17.15
N ALA A 189 -5.03 1.71 -16.47
CA ALA A 189 -3.62 1.32 -16.36
C ALA A 189 -3.00 1.06 -17.76
N ARG A 190 -3.76 0.43 -18.67
CA ARG A 190 -3.33 0.22 -20.07
C ARG A 190 -3.24 1.53 -20.84
N GLU A 191 -4.19 2.45 -20.66
CA GLU A 191 -4.15 3.76 -21.30
C GLU A 191 -2.94 4.58 -20.85
N ILE A 192 -2.60 4.59 -19.57
CA ILE A 192 -1.39 5.25 -19.05
C ILE A 192 -0.13 4.72 -19.75
N ILE A 193 -0.04 3.39 -19.95
CA ILE A 193 1.10 2.80 -20.65
C ILE A 193 1.16 3.27 -22.10
N VAL A 194 0.04 3.25 -22.82
CA VAL A 194 0.00 3.53 -24.26
C VAL A 194 0.14 5.02 -24.56
N ARG A 195 -0.48 5.88 -23.74
CA ARG A 195 -0.49 7.33 -23.99
C ARG A 195 0.72 8.05 -23.43
N GLU A 196 1.15 7.64 -22.22
CA GLU A 196 2.18 8.35 -21.46
C GLU A 196 3.51 7.59 -21.37
N GLY A 197 3.55 6.33 -21.83
CA GLY A 197 4.75 5.50 -21.72
C GLY A 197 5.09 5.08 -20.29
N ILE A 198 4.17 5.24 -19.33
CA ILE A 198 4.40 4.95 -17.91
C ILE A 198 3.89 3.55 -17.61
N PHE A 199 4.80 2.61 -17.34
CA PHE A 199 4.45 1.25 -16.96
C PHE A 199 4.02 1.19 -15.49
N ALA A 200 2.71 1.21 -15.26
CA ALA A 200 2.10 1.25 -13.93
C ALA A 200 1.08 0.12 -13.73
N GLY A 201 0.78 -0.20 -12.46
CA GLY A 201 -0.18 -1.24 -12.09
C GLY A 201 -1.62 -0.75 -12.05
N MET A 202 -2.57 -1.71 -11.87
CA MET A 202 -4.00 -1.40 -11.80
C MET A 202 -4.38 -0.42 -10.66
N SER A 203 -3.62 -0.39 -9.57
CA SER A 203 -3.83 0.59 -8.49
C SER A 203 -3.51 2.02 -8.92
N SER A 204 -2.55 2.22 -9.83
CA SER A 204 -2.29 3.52 -10.45
C SER A 204 -3.41 3.90 -11.43
N GLY A 205 -3.94 2.91 -12.17
CA GLY A 205 -5.13 3.11 -12.98
C GLY A 205 -6.32 3.56 -12.15
N ALA A 206 -6.57 2.95 -11.00
CA ALA A 206 -7.63 3.36 -10.08
C ALA A 206 -7.44 4.80 -9.58
N ALA A 207 -6.21 5.18 -9.21
CA ALA A 207 -5.92 6.55 -8.79
C ALA A 207 -6.17 7.56 -9.92
N MET A 208 -5.80 7.21 -11.16
CA MET A 208 -6.05 8.06 -12.33
C MET A 208 -7.55 8.18 -12.65
N VAL A 209 -8.31 7.09 -12.60
CA VAL A 209 -9.78 7.13 -12.75
C VAL A 209 -10.40 8.07 -11.73
N ALA A 210 -9.97 7.97 -10.45
CA ALA A 210 -10.47 8.86 -9.41
C ALA A 210 -10.07 10.33 -9.66
N ALA A 211 -8.87 10.58 -10.17
CA ALA A 211 -8.42 11.92 -10.53
C ALA A 211 -9.27 12.52 -11.65
N LEU A 212 -9.52 11.77 -12.72
CA LEU A 212 -10.36 12.21 -13.84
C LEU A 212 -11.80 12.45 -13.40
N LYS A 213 -12.42 11.51 -12.67
CA LYS A 213 -13.78 11.70 -12.13
C LYS A 213 -13.87 12.92 -11.20
N THR A 214 -12.81 13.25 -10.48
CA THR A 214 -12.77 14.45 -9.64
C THR A 214 -12.64 15.71 -10.50
N ALA A 215 -11.76 15.69 -11.50
CA ALA A 215 -11.53 16.84 -12.39
C ALA A 215 -12.78 17.22 -13.20
N GLU A 216 -13.65 16.28 -13.52
CA GLU A 216 -14.94 16.54 -14.21
C GLU A 216 -15.96 17.27 -13.32
N GLN A 217 -15.71 17.36 -12.01
CA GLN A 217 -16.64 17.97 -11.03
C GLN A 217 -16.22 19.35 -10.57
N ILE A 218 -15.05 19.81 -11.00
CA ILE A 218 -14.46 21.12 -10.63
C ILE A 218 -14.26 21.98 -11.86
#